data_0e7197df32df1337cb19e2c79d24f0f1
#
_entry.id   0e7197df32df1337cb19e2c79d24f0f1
#
_cell.length_a   1.000
_cell.length_b   1.000
_cell.length_c   1.000
_cell.angle_alpha   90.00
_cell.angle_beta   90.00
_cell.angle_gamma   90.00
#
_symmetry.space_group_name_H-M   'P 1'
#
loop_
_entity.id
_entity.type
_entity.pdbx_description
1 polymer ?
#
loop_
_entity_poly.entity_id
_entity_poly.type
_entity_poly.pdbx_seq_one_letter_code
_entity_poly.pdbx_strand_id
1 'polypeptide(L)'
;MNKEITWERWGNPNLAPFKSQTGIARSVQFDQSKAFDGFMRMWADIEWKETFILVVYLYVEANTMSMVEGAIILLQSALERLAWGIANSRNKDVTKLHANERINWLLREMGLPTDLPPSLTGLWEYSDMYSSNIQYPDAAKKEGKKLGAYILTYLRNGIIHPDEKLKRITSATVDAKWDAERLGLWYVATILLRLMDYTEEYMSPITWQTERVLLK
;
A
#
# COMPACT_ATOMS: atom_id res chain seq x y z
N MET A 1 12.21 -10.72 39.43
CA MET A 1 10.96 -9.96 39.32
C MET A 1 10.29 -10.36 38.00
N ASN A 2 9.29 -11.20 38.05
CA ASN A 2 8.47 -11.52 36.89
C ASN A 2 7.58 -10.31 36.60
N LYS A 3 7.85 -9.60 35.54
CA LYS A 3 6.89 -8.61 35.01
C LYS A 3 5.77 -9.41 34.34
N GLU A 4 4.63 -9.53 34.97
CA GLU A 4 3.40 -9.93 34.29
C GLU A 4 3.13 -8.92 33.18
N ILE A 5 3.05 -9.44 31.95
CA ILE A 5 2.63 -8.62 30.82
C ILE A 5 1.12 -8.47 30.94
N THR A 6 0.68 -7.36 31.50
CA THR A 6 -0.72 -6.96 31.45
C THR A 6 -1.04 -6.44 30.05
N TRP A 7 -1.95 -7.14 29.37
CA TRP A 7 -2.50 -6.64 28.10
C TRP A 7 -3.42 -5.47 28.40
N GLU A 8 -2.93 -4.24 28.17
CA GLU A 8 -3.80 -3.07 28.15
C GLU A 8 -4.58 -3.05 26.82
N ARG A 9 -5.90 -3.10 26.94
CA ARG A 9 -6.79 -3.02 25.79
C ARG A 9 -6.95 -1.56 25.39
N TRP A 10 -6.19 -1.14 24.38
CA TRP A 10 -6.35 0.17 23.77
C TRP A 10 -7.42 0.05 22.68
N GLY A 11 -8.57 0.72 22.86
CA GLY A 11 -9.58 0.83 21.84
C GLY A 11 -11.01 0.88 22.36
N ASN A 12 -11.93 1.31 21.52
CA ASN A 12 -13.34 1.33 21.82
C ASN A 12 -13.86 -0.13 21.94
N PRO A 13 -14.49 -0.53 23.07
CA PRO A 13 -15.03 -1.87 23.26
C PRO A 13 -16.18 -2.21 22.29
N ASN A 14 -16.73 -1.21 21.61
CA ASN A 14 -17.77 -1.37 20.60
C ASN A 14 -17.21 -1.32 19.16
N LEU A 15 -16.04 -1.88 18.92
CA LEU A 15 -15.54 -2.04 17.55
C LEU A 15 -16.62 -2.73 16.71
N ALA A 16 -17.11 -2.01 15.72
CA ALA A 16 -17.91 -2.62 14.66
C ALA A 16 -17.13 -3.84 14.14
N PRO A 17 -17.80 -4.96 13.84
CA PRO A 17 -17.11 -6.14 13.35
C PRO A 17 -16.28 -5.75 12.13
N PHE A 18 -15.01 -6.15 12.11
CA PHE A 18 -14.09 -5.90 11.00
C PHE A 18 -14.76 -6.31 9.70
N LYS A 19 -15.09 -5.35 8.88
CA LYS A 19 -15.64 -5.57 7.53
C LYS A 19 -14.53 -5.24 6.54
N SER A 20 -13.64 -6.19 6.30
CA SER A 20 -12.70 -6.06 5.18
C SER A 20 -13.50 -5.86 3.89
N GLN A 21 -13.30 -4.74 3.24
CA GLN A 21 -13.93 -4.48 1.95
C GLN A 21 -13.20 -5.23 0.83
N THR A 22 -11.90 -5.43 0.99
CA THR A 22 -11.03 -6.04 -0.03
C THR A 22 -9.90 -6.85 0.60
N GLY A 23 -9.24 -7.65 -0.21
CA GLY A 23 -7.95 -8.24 0.09
C GLY A 23 -8.02 -9.59 0.78
N ILE A 24 -7.02 -9.84 1.58
CA ILE A 24 -6.62 -11.12 2.16
C ILE A 24 -7.78 -11.85 2.87
N ALA A 25 -8.67 -11.13 3.55
CA ALA A 25 -9.70 -11.74 4.41
C ALA A 25 -11.00 -12.16 3.70
N ARG A 26 -11.21 -11.78 2.42
CA ARG A 26 -12.45 -12.12 1.68
C ARG A 26 -12.33 -13.32 0.74
N SER A 27 -11.14 -13.81 0.49
CA SER A 27 -10.98 -14.99 -0.35
C SER A 27 -11.44 -16.23 0.41
N VAL A 28 -12.45 -16.91 -0.09
CA VAL A 28 -12.85 -18.25 0.39
C VAL A 28 -11.69 -19.25 0.24
N GLN A 29 -10.70 -18.93 -0.57
CA GLN A 29 -9.53 -19.74 -0.87
C GLN A 29 -8.27 -19.31 -0.14
N PHE A 30 -8.33 -18.23 0.68
CA PHE A 30 -7.18 -17.78 1.44
C PHE A 30 -6.82 -18.82 2.52
N ASP A 31 -5.68 -19.48 2.33
CA ASP A 31 -5.15 -20.43 3.31
C ASP A 31 -4.45 -19.68 4.46
N GLN A 32 -5.23 -19.39 5.49
CA GLN A 32 -4.74 -18.68 6.66
C GLN A 32 -3.57 -19.42 7.35
N SER A 33 -3.52 -20.74 7.28
CA SER A 33 -2.46 -21.52 7.93
C SER A 33 -1.10 -21.22 7.31
N LYS A 34 -1.02 -21.14 5.97
CA LYS A 34 0.21 -20.81 5.26
C LYS A 34 0.66 -19.36 5.47
N ALA A 35 -0.30 -18.43 5.55
CA ALA A 35 0.02 -17.04 5.86
C ALA A 35 0.47 -16.87 7.31
N PHE A 36 -0.08 -17.69 8.24
CA PHE A 36 0.23 -17.60 9.65
C PHE A 36 1.70 -17.91 9.98
N ASP A 37 2.28 -18.92 9.36
CA ASP A 37 3.69 -19.27 9.57
C ASP A 37 4.61 -18.11 9.13
N GLY A 38 4.34 -17.52 7.98
CA GLY A 38 5.04 -16.34 7.50
C GLY A 38 4.85 -15.13 8.42
N PHE A 39 3.63 -14.91 8.88
CA PHE A 39 3.32 -13.85 9.84
C PHE A 39 4.12 -14.04 11.14
N MET A 40 4.14 -15.24 11.71
CA MET A 40 4.86 -15.53 12.95
C MET A 40 6.38 -15.37 12.79
N ARG A 41 6.92 -15.70 11.63
CA ARG A 41 8.34 -15.45 11.32
C ARG A 41 8.64 -13.95 11.32
N MET A 42 7.86 -13.13 10.63
CA MET A 42 8.02 -11.66 10.60
C MET A 42 7.80 -11.04 11.99
N TRP A 43 6.87 -11.60 12.78
CA TRP A 43 6.63 -11.16 14.14
C TRP A 43 7.80 -11.47 15.09
N ALA A 44 8.47 -12.59 14.89
CA ALA A 44 9.63 -13.00 15.70
C ALA A 44 10.92 -12.30 15.33
N ASP A 45 10.99 -11.73 14.11
CA ASP A 45 12.17 -11.02 13.61
C ASP A 45 12.29 -9.64 14.27
N ILE A 46 13.33 -9.46 15.08
CA ILE A 46 13.57 -8.25 15.88
C ILE A 46 13.73 -6.99 15.01
N GLU A 47 14.31 -7.13 13.81
CA GLU A 47 14.55 -6.02 12.90
C GLU A 47 13.27 -5.62 12.16
N TRP A 48 12.40 -6.58 11.88
CA TRP A 48 11.17 -6.38 11.11
C TRP A 48 9.94 -6.14 11.95
N LYS A 49 9.89 -6.65 13.18
CA LYS A 49 8.69 -6.69 14.03
C LYS A 49 7.93 -5.37 14.09
N GLU A 50 8.62 -4.29 14.44
CA GLU A 50 7.97 -2.97 14.59
C GLU A 50 7.43 -2.45 13.26
N THR A 51 8.22 -2.58 12.19
CA THR A 51 7.82 -2.18 10.86
C THR A 51 6.62 -2.99 10.38
N PHE A 52 6.67 -4.30 10.56
CA PHE A 52 5.63 -5.21 10.14
C PHE A 52 4.30 -4.97 10.87
N ILE A 53 4.34 -4.84 12.20
CA ILE A 53 3.14 -4.53 13.02
C ILE A 53 2.50 -3.22 12.58
N LEU A 54 3.31 -2.16 12.42
CA LEU A 54 2.80 -0.86 12.01
C LEU A 54 2.18 -0.92 10.62
N VAL A 55 2.81 -1.60 9.66
CA VAL A 55 2.28 -1.72 8.30
C VAL A 55 0.98 -2.52 8.27
N VAL A 56 0.90 -3.64 9.01
CA VAL A 56 -0.34 -4.41 9.13
C VAL A 56 -1.45 -3.55 9.76
N TYR A 57 -1.15 -2.79 10.80
CA TYR A 57 -2.11 -1.88 11.41
C TYR A 57 -2.61 -0.82 10.42
N LEU A 58 -1.71 -0.13 9.71
CA LEU A 58 -2.07 0.87 8.70
C LEU A 58 -2.91 0.27 7.56
N TYR A 59 -2.60 -0.94 7.13
CA TYR A 59 -3.36 -1.66 6.12
C TYR A 59 -4.78 -1.99 6.58
N VAL A 60 -4.92 -2.51 7.81
CA VAL A 60 -6.22 -2.85 8.39
C VAL A 60 -7.08 -1.59 8.56
N GLU A 61 -6.51 -0.53 9.12
CA GLU A 61 -7.23 0.75 9.29
C GLU A 61 -7.66 1.33 7.94
N ALA A 62 -6.77 1.37 6.95
CA ALA A 62 -7.10 1.85 5.60
C ALA A 62 -8.27 1.05 4.98
N ASN A 63 -8.27 -0.26 5.15
CA ASN A 63 -9.27 -1.16 4.59
C ASN A 63 -10.64 -1.06 5.27
N THR A 64 -10.73 -0.41 6.43
CA THR A 64 -11.96 -0.21 7.20
C THR A 64 -12.47 1.23 7.19
N MET A 65 -11.65 2.16 6.69
CA MET A 65 -12.02 3.57 6.66
C MET A 65 -13.23 3.84 5.77
N SER A 66 -14.12 4.72 6.23
CA SER A 66 -15.21 5.26 5.43
C SER A 66 -14.77 6.43 4.53
N MET A 67 -13.65 7.07 4.88
CA MET A 67 -13.08 8.19 4.12
C MET A 67 -11.92 7.70 3.26
N VAL A 68 -12.10 7.69 1.96
CA VAL A 68 -11.11 7.24 0.98
C VAL A 68 -9.80 8.06 1.04
N GLU A 69 -9.88 9.33 1.32
CA GLU A 69 -8.71 10.21 1.48
C GLU A 69 -7.84 9.78 2.67
N GLY A 70 -8.47 9.40 3.77
CA GLY A 70 -7.77 8.85 4.94
C GLY A 70 -7.07 7.54 4.61
N ALA A 71 -7.75 6.64 3.89
CA ALA A 71 -7.16 5.38 3.43
C ALA A 71 -5.92 5.61 2.54
N ILE A 72 -5.98 6.55 1.59
CA ILE A 72 -4.85 6.90 0.73
C ILE A 72 -3.62 7.34 1.56
N ILE A 73 -3.83 8.17 2.60
CA ILE A 73 -2.75 8.63 3.49
C ILE A 73 -2.12 7.44 4.21
N LEU A 74 -2.93 6.55 4.80
CA LEU A 74 -2.45 5.40 5.56
C LEU A 74 -1.69 4.43 4.66
N LEU A 75 -2.21 4.13 3.47
CA LEU A 75 -1.59 3.22 2.51
C LEU A 75 -0.24 3.74 2.00
N GLN A 76 -0.15 5.04 1.70
CA GLN A 76 1.15 5.60 1.34
C GLN A 76 2.13 5.57 2.51
N SER A 77 1.69 5.85 3.73
CA SER A 77 2.55 5.75 4.92
C SER A 77 3.05 4.32 5.13
N ALA A 78 2.19 3.31 4.89
CA ALA A 78 2.56 1.91 4.91
C ALA A 78 3.63 1.57 3.85
N LEU A 79 3.44 2.05 2.61
CA LEU A 79 4.41 1.85 1.52
C LEU A 79 5.76 2.52 1.81
N GLU A 80 5.76 3.75 2.32
CA GLU A 80 6.99 4.43 2.72
C GLU A 80 7.70 3.68 3.86
N ARG A 81 6.95 3.18 4.85
CA ARG A 81 7.53 2.38 5.94
C ARG A 81 8.12 1.07 5.45
N LEU A 82 7.44 0.37 4.53
CA LEU A 82 7.96 -0.83 3.88
C LEU A 82 9.25 -0.54 3.09
N ALA A 83 9.27 0.57 2.35
CA ALA A 83 10.46 0.96 1.59
C ALA A 83 11.68 1.17 2.49
N TRP A 84 11.50 1.81 3.64
CA TRP A 84 12.57 1.97 4.63
C TRP A 84 12.99 0.63 5.23
N GLY A 85 12.07 -0.25 5.59
CA GLY A 85 12.37 -1.59 6.13
C GLY A 85 13.17 -2.43 5.13
N ILE A 86 12.73 -2.50 3.88
CA ILE A 86 13.43 -3.24 2.81
C ILE A 86 14.81 -2.62 2.52
N ALA A 87 14.91 -1.28 2.48
CA ALA A 87 16.18 -0.61 2.25
C ALA A 87 17.19 -0.92 3.34
N ASN A 88 16.78 -0.88 4.61
CA ASN A 88 17.64 -1.22 5.74
C ASN A 88 18.10 -2.68 5.68
N SER A 89 17.20 -3.64 5.45
CA SER A 89 17.55 -5.06 5.36
C SER A 89 18.51 -5.38 4.20
N ARG A 90 18.54 -4.52 3.17
CA ARG A 90 19.42 -4.67 1.99
C ARG A 90 20.63 -3.72 2.00
N ASN A 91 20.84 -2.98 3.07
CA ASN A 91 21.90 -1.96 3.17
C ASN A 91 21.85 -0.94 2.02
N LYS A 92 20.65 -0.56 1.60
CA LYS A 92 20.42 0.40 0.51
C LYS A 92 20.12 1.79 1.06
N ASP A 93 20.91 2.78 0.64
CA ASP A 93 20.59 4.18 0.95
C ASP A 93 19.46 4.71 0.04
N VAL A 94 18.33 5.04 0.64
CA VAL A 94 17.16 5.65 0.00
C VAL A 94 16.84 7.04 0.56
N THR A 95 17.74 7.62 1.36
CA THR A 95 17.52 8.90 2.05
C THR A 95 17.32 10.07 1.09
N LYS A 96 18.00 10.03 -0.06
CA LYS A 96 17.94 11.06 -1.10
C LYS A 96 16.75 10.94 -2.05
N LEU A 97 16.01 9.82 -1.98
CA LEU A 97 14.86 9.60 -2.84
C LEU A 97 13.63 10.33 -2.29
N HIS A 98 12.88 10.99 -3.17
CA HIS A 98 11.54 11.47 -2.84
C HIS A 98 10.58 10.30 -2.58
N ALA A 99 9.43 10.55 -1.94
CA ALA A 99 8.47 9.52 -1.56
C ALA A 99 8.01 8.65 -2.76
N ASN A 100 7.67 9.27 -3.87
CA ASN A 100 7.29 8.59 -5.12
C ASN A 100 8.42 7.71 -5.69
N GLU A 101 9.65 8.19 -5.66
CA GLU A 101 10.83 7.45 -6.14
C GLU A 101 11.13 6.26 -5.23
N ARG A 102 11.02 6.47 -3.91
CA ARG A 102 11.25 5.45 -2.89
C ARG A 102 10.22 4.32 -3.00
N ILE A 103 8.93 4.67 -3.15
CA ILE A 103 7.87 3.67 -3.36
C ILE A 103 8.09 2.94 -4.70
N ASN A 104 8.41 3.66 -5.77
CA ASN A 104 8.69 3.05 -7.07
C ASN A 104 9.90 2.09 -7.03
N TRP A 105 10.94 2.45 -6.29
CA TRP A 105 12.07 1.57 -6.00
C TRP A 105 11.60 0.32 -5.24
N LEU A 106 10.82 0.48 -4.16
CA LEU A 106 10.25 -0.63 -3.39
C LEU A 106 9.50 -1.62 -4.30
N LEU A 107 8.63 -1.12 -5.17
CA LEU A 107 7.85 -1.98 -6.08
C LEU A 107 8.76 -2.82 -6.98
N ARG A 108 9.82 -2.22 -7.53
CA ARG A 108 10.83 -2.94 -8.33
C ARG A 108 11.57 -3.99 -7.53
N GLU A 109 12.01 -3.64 -6.32
CA GLU A 109 12.70 -4.57 -5.42
C GLU A 109 11.83 -5.77 -5.04
N MET A 110 10.55 -5.51 -4.85
CA MET A 110 9.56 -6.55 -4.57
C MET A 110 9.03 -7.24 -5.83
N GLY A 111 9.50 -6.89 -7.03
CA GLY A 111 9.06 -7.48 -8.29
C GLY A 111 7.63 -7.17 -8.68
N LEU A 112 7.06 -6.09 -8.17
CA LEU A 112 5.72 -5.63 -8.52
C LEU A 112 5.75 -4.72 -9.75
N PRO A 113 4.68 -4.74 -10.58
CA PRO A 113 4.52 -3.78 -11.66
C PRO A 113 4.53 -2.34 -11.11
N THR A 114 5.31 -1.49 -11.75
CA THR A 114 5.35 -0.05 -11.42
C THR A 114 4.36 0.76 -12.22
N ASP A 115 3.95 0.22 -13.38
CA ASP A 115 2.99 0.87 -14.27
C ASP A 115 1.59 0.81 -13.66
N LEU A 116 0.82 1.86 -13.91
CA LEU A 116 -0.57 1.94 -13.47
C LEU A 116 -1.40 0.86 -14.18
N PRO A 117 -2.12 -0.02 -13.45
CA PRO A 117 -3.00 -1.01 -14.06
C PRO A 117 -4.08 -0.36 -14.94
N PRO A 118 -4.28 -0.84 -16.19
CA PRO A 118 -5.27 -0.25 -17.10
C PRO A 118 -6.72 -0.29 -16.60
N SER A 119 -7.03 -1.22 -15.69
CA SER A 119 -8.35 -1.37 -15.08
C SER A 119 -8.72 -0.23 -14.11
N LEU A 120 -7.75 0.58 -13.68
CA LEU A 120 -7.96 1.74 -12.82
C LEU A 120 -8.24 3.00 -13.68
N THR A 121 -9.38 2.98 -14.37
CA THR A 121 -9.71 3.97 -15.41
C THR A 121 -9.82 5.39 -14.86
N GLY A 122 -10.43 5.57 -13.69
CA GLY A 122 -10.54 6.89 -13.06
C GLY A 122 -9.17 7.49 -12.72
N LEU A 123 -8.23 6.64 -12.28
CA LEU A 123 -6.87 7.07 -11.98
C LEU A 123 -6.06 7.33 -13.27
N TRP A 124 -6.36 6.60 -14.34
CA TRP A 124 -5.79 6.86 -15.68
C TRP A 124 -6.19 8.24 -16.19
N GLU A 125 -7.49 8.57 -16.18
CA GLU A 125 -8.02 9.87 -16.60
C GLU A 125 -7.44 11.01 -15.76
N TYR A 126 -7.39 10.82 -14.45
CA TYR A 126 -6.75 11.76 -13.55
C TYR A 126 -5.26 11.99 -13.88
N SER A 127 -4.53 10.94 -14.18
CA SER A 127 -3.12 11.02 -14.57
C SER A 127 -2.93 11.78 -15.89
N ASP A 128 -3.84 11.64 -16.85
CA ASP A 128 -3.79 12.40 -18.10
C ASP A 128 -4.01 13.89 -17.86
N MET A 129 -5.00 14.22 -17.04
CA MET A 129 -5.32 15.62 -16.68
C MET A 129 -4.14 16.33 -16.01
N TYR A 130 -3.34 15.61 -15.22
CA TYR A 130 -2.21 16.16 -14.47
C TYR A 130 -0.83 15.69 -14.98
N SER A 131 -0.74 15.20 -16.20
CA SER A 131 0.50 14.63 -16.75
C SER A 131 1.68 15.58 -16.75
N SER A 132 1.45 16.89 -16.95
CA SER A 132 2.47 17.93 -16.86
C SER A 132 2.92 18.26 -15.44
N ASN A 133 2.09 17.94 -14.43
CA ASN A 133 2.33 18.26 -13.02
C ASN A 133 2.93 17.07 -12.26
N ILE A 134 2.65 15.85 -12.70
CA ILE A 134 3.24 14.64 -12.13
C ILE A 134 4.66 14.50 -12.67
N GLN A 135 5.64 14.63 -11.78
CA GLN A 135 7.06 14.60 -12.14
C GLN A 135 7.54 13.17 -12.40
N TYR A 136 7.04 12.55 -13.48
CA TYR A 136 7.54 11.24 -13.91
C TYR A 136 9.00 11.31 -14.34
N PRO A 137 9.78 10.23 -14.17
CA PRO A 137 11.12 10.13 -14.76
C PRO A 137 11.08 10.27 -16.29
N ASP A 138 12.11 10.84 -16.87
CA ASP A 138 12.17 11.09 -18.32
C ASP A 138 12.04 9.81 -19.15
N ALA A 139 12.55 8.68 -18.67
CA ALA A 139 12.39 7.39 -19.32
C ALA A 139 10.90 6.99 -19.39
N ALA A 140 10.15 7.14 -18.28
CA ALA A 140 8.72 6.85 -18.26
C ALA A 140 7.92 7.79 -19.17
N LYS A 141 8.27 9.08 -19.20
CA LYS A 141 7.64 10.06 -20.10
C LYS A 141 7.84 9.70 -21.58
N LYS A 142 9.07 9.31 -21.96
CA LYS A 142 9.39 8.91 -23.33
C LYS A 142 8.61 7.66 -23.77
N GLU A 143 8.35 6.76 -22.85
CA GLU A 143 7.61 5.52 -23.09
C GLU A 143 6.09 5.68 -22.92
N GLY A 144 5.61 6.87 -22.55
CA GLY A 144 4.19 7.13 -22.26
C GLY A 144 3.67 6.36 -21.04
N LYS A 145 4.55 5.91 -20.15
CA LYS A 145 4.20 5.14 -18.96
C LYS A 145 3.67 6.03 -17.85
N LYS A 146 2.63 5.56 -17.19
CA LYS A 146 2.06 6.14 -15.97
C LYS A 146 2.46 5.28 -14.79
N LEU A 147 3.23 5.85 -13.88
CA LEU A 147 3.76 5.12 -12.72
C LEU A 147 2.83 5.29 -11.52
N GLY A 148 2.31 4.17 -11.00
CA GLY A 148 1.34 4.16 -9.90
C GLY A 148 1.83 4.86 -8.64
N ALA A 149 3.09 4.66 -8.24
CA ALA A 149 3.69 5.32 -7.08
C ALA A 149 3.69 6.85 -7.20
N TYR A 150 3.89 7.38 -8.41
CA TYR A 150 3.92 8.83 -8.65
C TYR A 150 2.53 9.45 -8.56
N ILE A 151 1.53 8.78 -9.12
CA ILE A 151 0.13 9.24 -9.09
C ILE A 151 -0.40 9.20 -7.65
N LEU A 152 -0.16 8.10 -6.94
CA LEU A 152 -0.58 7.93 -5.54
C LEU A 152 0.02 9.03 -4.65
N THR A 153 1.33 9.29 -4.79
CA THR A 153 2.01 10.35 -4.04
C THR A 153 1.49 11.75 -4.42
N TYR A 154 1.19 11.96 -5.70
CA TYR A 154 0.64 13.24 -6.16
C TYR A 154 -0.73 13.54 -5.54
N LEU A 155 -1.64 12.54 -5.50
CA LEU A 155 -2.94 12.64 -4.83
C LEU A 155 -2.80 12.86 -3.33
N ARG A 156 -2.03 12.03 -2.64
CA ARG A 156 -1.81 12.14 -1.19
C ARG A 156 -1.27 13.53 -0.81
N ASN A 157 -0.33 14.07 -1.59
CA ASN A 157 0.18 15.40 -1.35
C ASN A 157 -0.89 16.49 -1.49
N GLY A 158 -1.90 16.27 -2.34
CA GLY A 158 -3.06 17.15 -2.41
C GLY A 158 -3.94 17.11 -1.18
N ILE A 159 -3.98 15.96 -0.48
CA ILE A 159 -4.79 15.79 0.75
C ILE A 159 -4.12 16.49 1.93
N ILE A 160 -2.81 16.30 2.12
CA ILE A 160 -2.10 16.74 3.33
C ILE A 160 -1.50 18.15 3.25
N HIS A 161 -1.39 18.72 2.05
CA HIS A 161 -0.87 20.06 1.84
C HIS A 161 -1.97 20.95 1.27
N PRO A 162 -2.69 21.71 2.11
CA PRO A 162 -3.93 22.40 1.72
C PRO A 162 -3.72 23.60 0.80
N ASP A 163 -2.53 24.16 0.71
CA ASP A 163 -2.28 25.41 -0.02
C ASP A 163 -2.51 25.27 -1.53
N GLU A 164 -1.45 25.31 -2.34
CA GLU A 164 -1.54 25.20 -3.80
C GLU A 164 -1.98 23.81 -4.29
N LYS A 165 -1.85 22.77 -3.44
CA LYS A 165 -2.10 21.38 -3.79
C LYS A 165 -3.53 20.91 -3.56
N LEU A 166 -4.36 21.73 -2.90
CA LEU A 166 -5.77 21.39 -2.64
C LEU A 166 -6.52 21.04 -3.94
N LYS A 167 -6.26 21.74 -5.03
CA LYS A 167 -6.86 21.46 -6.34
C LYS A 167 -6.62 20.02 -6.82
N ARG A 168 -5.53 19.39 -6.41
CA ARG A 168 -5.20 18.02 -6.81
C ARG A 168 -6.24 17.03 -6.32
N ILE A 169 -6.74 17.20 -5.11
CA ILE A 169 -7.71 16.29 -4.52
C ILE A 169 -9.15 16.73 -4.82
N THR A 170 -9.43 18.03 -4.86
CA THR A 170 -10.78 18.54 -5.13
C THR A 170 -11.22 18.29 -6.56
N SER A 171 -10.29 18.23 -7.50
CA SER A 171 -10.56 17.88 -8.91
C SER A 171 -10.44 16.39 -9.21
N ALA A 172 -9.99 15.58 -8.26
CA ALA A 172 -10.05 14.13 -8.40
C ALA A 172 -11.50 13.66 -8.31
N THR A 173 -11.92 12.90 -9.31
CA THR A 173 -13.24 12.25 -9.28
C THR A 173 -13.33 11.24 -8.14
N VAL A 174 -14.54 10.84 -7.78
CA VAL A 174 -14.75 9.76 -6.80
C VAL A 174 -14.07 8.48 -7.28
N ASP A 175 -14.19 8.16 -8.57
CA ASP A 175 -13.57 6.98 -9.17
C ASP A 175 -12.04 7.02 -9.09
N ALA A 176 -11.42 8.19 -9.36
CA ALA A 176 -9.97 8.34 -9.23
C ALA A 176 -9.48 8.11 -7.78
N LYS A 177 -10.24 8.56 -6.78
CA LYS A 177 -9.92 8.35 -5.37
C LYS A 177 -10.08 6.87 -4.97
N TRP A 178 -11.16 6.22 -5.39
CA TRP A 178 -11.37 4.80 -5.19
C TRP A 178 -10.29 3.95 -5.85
N ASP A 179 -9.91 4.29 -7.07
CA ASP A 179 -8.84 3.61 -7.78
C ASP A 179 -7.48 3.79 -7.09
N ALA A 180 -7.21 4.97 -6.51
CA ALA A 180 -6.00 5.21 -5.74
C ALA A 180 -5.95 4.38 -4.44
N GLU A 181 -7.07 4.27 -3.73
CA GLU A 181 -7.19 3.39 -2.57
C GLU A 181 -6.95 1.93 -2.96
N ARG A 182 -7.61 1.44 -4.01
CA ARG A 182 -7.44 0.06 -4.53
C ARG A 182 -5.99 -0.22 -4.91
N LEU A 183 -5.33 0.72 -5.58
CA LEU A 183 -3.92 0.62 -5.93
C LEU A 183 -3.03 0.50 -4.69
N GLY A 184 -3.25 1.35 -3.69
CA GLY A 184 -2.52 1.32 -2.44
C GLY A 184 -2.74 0.02 -1.67
N LEU A 185 -3.98 -0.44 -1.55
CA LEU A 185 -4.33 -1.73 -0.93
C LEU A 185 -3.64 -2.89 -1.63
N TRP A 186 -3.65 -2.91 -2.96
CA TRP A 186 -3.00 -3.95 -3.75
C TRP A 186 -1.49 -3.99 -3.52
N TYR A 187 -0.81 -2.85 -3.56
CA TYR A 187 0.62 -2.78 -3.32
C TYR A 187 0.98 -3.28 -1.92
N VAL A 188 0.31 -2.75 -0.89
CA VAL A 188 0.62 -3.13 0.51
C VAL A 188 0.32 -4.61 0.75
N ALA A 189 -0.86 -5.10 0.33
CA ALA A 189 -1.24 -6.49 0.49
C ALA A 189 -0.24 -7.45 -0.18
N THR A 190 0.11 -7.17 -1.44
CA THR A 190 1.02 -8.05 -2.20
C THR A 190 2.43 -8.05 -1.60
N ILE A 191 2.92 -6.90 -1.12
CA ILE A 191 4.22 -6.83 -0.45
C ILE A 191 4.18 -7.62 0.86
N LEU A 192 3.15 -7.44 1.69
CA LEU A 192 3.00 -8.20 2.93
C LEU A 192 2.95 -9.71 2.66
N LEU A 193 2.16 -10.15 1.68
CA LEU A 193 2.08 -11.56 1.30
C LEU A 193 3.46 -12.12 0.87
N ARG A 194 4.22 -11.36 0.09
CA ARG A 194 5.59 -11.74 -0.31
C ARG A 194 6.56 -11.81 0.86
N LEU A 195 6.48 -10.88 1.79
CA LEU A 195 7.30 -10.91 3.01
C LEU A 195 6.98 -12.11 3.90
N MET A 196 5.74 -12.58 3.85
CA MET A 196 5.29 -13.80 4.54
C MET A 196 5.58 -15.09 3.76
N ASP A 197 6.23 -15.04 2.58
CA ASP A 197 6.44 -16.15 1.65
C ASP A 197 5.14 -16.86 1.26
N TYR A 198 4.04 -16.12 1.22
CA TYR A 198 2.75 -16.64 0.80
C TYR A 198 2.70 -16.78 -0.73
N THR A 199 2.43 -17.98 -1.23
CA THR A 199 2.46 -18.32 -2.66
C THR A 199 1.12 -18.72 -3.23
N GLU A 200 0.09 -18.73 -2.41
CA GLU A 200 -1.25 -19.17 -2.80
C GLU A 200 -2.07 -18.02 -3.40
N GLU A 201 -3.33 -18.28 -3.62
CA GLU A 201 -4.27 -17.34 -4.22
C GLU A 201 -4.80 -16.35 -3.18
N TYR A 202 -5.03 -15.12 -3.62
CA TYR A 202 -5.67 -14.07 -2.85
C TYR A 202 -6.64 -13.25 -3.73
N MET A 203 -7.58 -12.57 -3.13
CA MET A 203 -8.51 -11.68 -3.84
C MET A 203 -7.82 -10.35 -4.14
N SER A 204 -7.54 -10.10 -5.42
CA SER A 204 -6.90 -8.86 -5.87
C SER A 204 -7.85 -7.67 -5.75
N PRO A 205 -7.45 -6.57 -5.09
CA PRO A 205 -8.23 -5.33 -5.07
C PRO A 205 -8.31 -4.65 -6.44
N ILE A 206 -7.42 -4.99 -7.37
CA ILE A 206 -7.38 -4.39 -8.71
C ILE A 206 -8.41 -5.02 -9.63
N THR A 207 -8.44 -6.35 -9.69
CA THR A 207 -9.25 -7.09 -10.65
C THR A 207 -10.54 -7.63 -10.05
N TRP A 208 -10.66 -7.68 -8.73
CA TRP A 208 -11.71 -8.39 -7.99
C TRP A 208 -11.79 -9.88 -8.34
N GLN A 209 -10.66 -10.42 -8.76
CA GLN A 209 -10.49 -11.82 -9.09
C GLN A 209 -9.40 -12.43 -8.22
N THR A 210 -9.42 -13.73 -8.16
CA THR A 210 -8.37 -14.51 -7.49
C THR A 210 -7.08 -14.44 -8.31
N GLU A 211 -6.01 -13.98 -7.71
CA GLU A 211 -4.66 -13.92 -8.28
C GLU A 211 -3.70 -14.73 -7.41
N ARG A 212 -2.68 -15.33 -8.03
CA ARG A 212 -1.62 -16.02 -7.29
C ARG A 212 -0.47 -15.05 -6.98
N VAL A 213 0.01 -15.11 -5.75
CA VAL A 213 1.22 -14.37 -5.36
C VAL A 213 2.43 -15.07 -5.98
N LEU A 214 3.14 -14.38 -6.86
CA LEU A 214 4.39 -14.88 -7.43
C LEU A 214 5.55 -14.39 -6.56
N LEU A 215 6.31 -15.32 -5.98
CA LEU A 215 7.58 -15.00 -5.36
C LEU A 215 8.63 -14.77 -6.46
N LYS A 216 9.54 -13.86 -6.20
CA LYS A 216 10.64 -13.53 -7.11
C LYS A 216 11.88 -14.32 -6.71
#